data_a95697c87cdc0d967134bf6133b3861d
#
_entry.id   a95697c87cdc0d967134bf6133b3861d
#
_cell.length_a   1.000
_cell.length_b   1.000
_cell.length_c   1.000
_cell.angle_alpha   90.00
_cell.angle_beta   90.00
_cell.angle_gamma   90.00
#
_symmetry.space_group_name_H-M   'P 1'
#
loop_
_entity.id
_entity.type
_entity.pdbx_description
1 polymer ?
#
loop_
_entity_poly.entity_id
_entity_poly.type
_entity_poly.pdbx_seq_one_letter_code
_entity_poly.pdbx_strand_id
1 'polypeptide(L)'
;MKPVIILFGLLLLGGCASDGRPLWTQTTAQPGQCPKLTSDQEFSLNLAQNMADEGRLHASLANLESLPDSLGEVRLRKARVLRLLGSNEAEPLYRSLLGTCRAAEGEHGLGQLAAARGDNALAQQHLLMASKLQPTDEKIRNDLGVVYLNQLKLEQARFQFLTAMELKQSDSLAAVNLATLLIYQNNWTQAAELASQAGLTPEQVTDAQARAEQLRKPLAAPRASARPIASLTGQNDRQSQEVRP
;
A
#
# COMPACT_ATOMS: atom_id res chain seq x y z
N MET A 1 62.71 15.89 58.15
CA MET A 1 61.50 15.22 57.73
C MET A 1 60.37 16.26 57.67
N LYS A 2 60.05 16.77 56.50
CA LYS A 2 58.97 17.79 56.30
C LYS A 2 57.82 17.17 55.56
N PRO A 3 56.59 17.29 56.00
CA PRO A 3 55.43 16.80 55.25
C PRO A 3 55.01 17.83 54.19
N VAL A 4 54.85 17.36 52.96
CA VAL A 4 54.30 18.13 51.83
C VAL A 4 52.81 17.98 51.86
N ILE A 5 52.09 19.09 52.08
CA ILE A 5 50.67 19.21 51.99
C ILE A 5 50.28 19.47 50.53
N ILE A 6 49.64 18.49 49.90
CA ILE A 6 49.07 18.64 48.55
C ILE A 6 47.65 19.16 48.68
N LEU A 7 47.43 20.41 48.32
CA LEU A 7 46.12 21.02 48.24
C LEU A 7 45.44 20.54 46.91
N PHE A 8 44.39 19.74 47.06
CA PHE A 8 43.54 19.33 45.93
C PHE A 8 42.49 20.43 45.70
N GLY A 9 42.70 21.20 44.62
CA GLY A 9 41.76 22.21 44.22
C GLY A 9 40.54 21.56 43.50
N LEU A 10 39.35 21.66 44.12
CA LEU A 10 38.08 21.31 43.50
C LEU A 10 37.72 22.40 42.47
N LEU A 11 37.87 22.06 41.18
CA LEU A 11 37.28 22.82 40.07
C LEU A 11 35.79 22.43 39.94
N LEU A 12 34.90 23.29 40.42
CA LEU A 12 33.48 23.23 40.12
C LEU A 12 33.23 23.69 38.67
N LEU A 13 33.09 22.76 37.75
CA LEU A 13 32.57 23.01 36.42
C LEU A 13 31.06 23.19 36.49
N GLY A 14 30.59 24.43 36.59
CA GLY A 14 29.19 24.80 36.38
C GLY A 14 28.80 24.55 34.94
N GLY A 15 28.19 23.38 34.68
CA GLY A 15 27.57 23.09 33.39
C GLY A 15 26.27 23.89 33.25
N CYS A 16 26.24 24.87 32.34
CA CYS A 16 25.00 25.47 31.88
C CYS A 16 24.17 24.39 31.20
N ALA A 17 23.10 23.91 31.86
CA ALA A 17 22.07 23.15 31.21
C ALA A 17 21.30 24.11 30.25
N SER A 18 21.75 24.18 29.02
CA SER A 18 20.95 24.72 27.95
C SER A 18 19.86 23.67 27.66
N ASP A 19 18.57 24.04 27.79
CA ASP A 19 17.43 23.28 27.32
C ASP A 19 17.45 23.11 25.78
N GLY A 20 18.52 22.47 25.31
CA GLY A 20 18.67 22.06 23.92
C GLY A 20 17.79 20.83 23.69
N ARG A 21 16.48 21.02 23.42
CA ARG A 21 15.69 19.99 22.79
C ARG A 21 16.35 19.65 21.46
N PRO A 22 16.77 18.40 21.25
CA PRO A 22 17.39 18.04 20.00
C PRO A 22 16.38 18.28 18.86
N LEU A 23 16.78 19.03 17.85
CA LEU A 23 15.99 19.41 16.66
C LEU A 23 15.44 18.22 15.85
N TRP A 24 15.84 16.99 16.18
CA TRP A 24 15.35 15.75 15.56
C TRP A 24 14.20 15.07 16.34
N THR A 25 13.79 15.59 17.49
CA THR A 25 12.51 15.23 18.07
C THR A 25 11.38 15.96 17.32
N GLN A 26 11.30 15.77 16.03
CA GLN A 26 10.01 15.87 15.39
C GLN A 26 9.15 14.81 16.05
N THR A 27 8.22 15.26 16.87
CA THR A 27 7.12 14.46 17.38
C THR A 27 6.31 14.02 16.17
N THR A 28 6.79 12.97 15.49
CA THR A 28 5.89 12.12 14.73
C THR A 28 4.94 11.60 15.79
N ALA A 29 3.69 12.10 15.78
CA ALA A 29 2.65 11.56 16.62
C ALA A 29 2.72 10.04 16.47
N GLN A 30 3.24 9.36 17.50
CA GLN A 30 3.21 7.91 17.51
C GLN A 30 1.73 7.55 17.37
N PRO A 31 1.36 6.73 16.39
CA PRO A 31 0.00 6.24 16.30
C PRO A 31 -0.35 5.68 17.67
N GLY A 32 -1.42 6.18 18.31
CA GLY A 32 -1.80 5.75 19.66
C GLY A 32 -1.87 4.23 19.70
N GLN A 33 -1.57 3.65 20.85
CA GLN A 33 -1.66 2.19 21.01
C GLN A 33 -3.06 1.72 20.60
N CYS A 34 -3.13 0.64 19.82
CA CYS A 34 -4.41 0.03 19.48
C CYS A 34 -5.09 -0.48 20.77
N PRO A 35 -6.40 -0.30 20.91
CA PRO A 35 -7.16 -0.90 22.00
C PRO A 35 -6.94 -2.41 22.03
N LYS A 36 -6.81 -2.97 23.23
CA LYS A 36 -6.78 -4.43 23.38
C LYS A 36 -8.15 -5.00 23.01
N LEU A 37 -8.12 -6.05 22.22
CA LEU A 37 -9.31 -6.82 21.87
C LEU A 37 -9.67 -7.78 23.00
N THR A 38 -10.95 -8.08 23.16
CA THR A 38 -11.39 -9.20 23.99
C THR A 38 -11.14 -10.53 23.26
N SER A 39 -11.09 -11.64 23.99
CA SER A 39 -10.93 -12.97 23.38
C SER A 39 -12.02 -13.28 22.35
N ASP A 40 -13.26 -12.87 22.62
CA ASP A 40 -14.39 -13.08 21.70
C ASP A 40 -14.24 -12.24 20.41
N GLN A 41 -13.73 -10.99 20.54
CA GLN A 41 -13.43 -10.15 19.38
C GLN A 41 -12.30 -10.75 18.54
N GLU A 42 -11.24 -11.22 19.18
CA GLU A 42 -10.13 -11.88 18.47
C GLU A 42 -10.59 -13.16 17.77
N PHE A 43 -11.42 -13.98 18.43
CA PHE A 43 -12.00 -15.17 17.83
C PHE A 43 -12.84 -14.82 16.57
N SER A 44 -13.76 -13.87 16.69
CA SER A 44 -14.62 -13.46 15.58
C SER A 44 -13.82 -12.85 14.43
N LEU A 45 -12.79 -12.05 14.71
CA LEU A 45 -11.89 -11.50 13.71
C LEU A 45 -11.10 -12.60 12.98
N ASN A 46 -10.60 -13.60 13.71
CA ASN A 46 -9.89 -14.73 13.13
C ASN A 46 -10.81 -15.60 12.28
N LEU A 47 -12.04 -15.82 12.72
CA LEU A 47 -13.05 -16.53 11.94
C LEU A 47 -13.35 -15.79 10.63
N ALA A 48 -13.53 -14.46 10.68
CA ALA A 48 -13.72 -13.64 9.49
C ALA A 48 -12.52 -13.71 8.54
N GLN A 49 -11.28 -13.71 9.07
CA GLN A 49 -10.08 -13.87 8.26
C GLN A 49 -10.04 -15.22 7.55
N ASN A 50 -10.29 -16.32 8.28
CA ASN A 50 -10.33 -17.66 7.68
C ASN A 50 -11.38 -17.75 6.56
N MET A 51 -12.58 -17.17 6.78
CA MET A 51 -13.60 -17.10 5.73
C MET A 51 -13.12 -16.32 4.51
N ALA A 52 -12.41 -15.20 4.71
CA ALA A 52 -11.87 -14.41 3.60
C ALA A 52 -10.78 -15.17 2.84
N ASP A 53 -9.89 -15.86 3.53
CA ASP A 53 -8.81 -16.66 2.94
C ASP A 53 -9.34 -17.85 2.14
N GLU A 54 -10.50 -18.38 2.54
CA GLU A 54 -11.24 -19.42 1.79
C GLU A 54 -12.09 -18.84 0.63
N GLY A 55 -12.01 -17.52 0.37
CA GLY A 55 -12.78 -16.85 -0.67
C GLY A 55 -14.25 -16.60 -0.31
N ARG A 56 -14.70 -16.91 0.90
CA ARG A 56 -16.06 -16.68 1.40
C ARG A 56 -16.26 -15.25 1.88
N LEU A 57 -16.05 -14.29 0.96
CA LEU A 57 -15.96 -12.86 1.29
C LEU A 57 -17.25 -12.30 1.89
N HIS A 58 -18.43 -12.69 1.39
CA HIS A 58 -19.71 -12.22 1.94
C HIS A 58 -19.96 -12.75 3.36
N ALA A 59 -19.59 -14.01 3.65
CA ALA A 59 -19.71 -14.57 4.99
C ALA A 59 -18.74 -13.88 5.96
N SER A 60 -17.51 -13.60 5.50
CA SER A 60 -16.52 -12.81 6.25
C SER A 60 -17.07 -11.43 6.60
N LEU A 61 -17.65 -10.72 5.61
CA LEU A 61 -18.23 -9.39 5.83
C LEU A 61 -19.37 -9.42 6.84
N ALA A 62 -20.34 -10.37 6.70
CA ALA A 62 -21.45 -10.52 7.64
C ALA A 62 -20.98 -10.80 9.08
N ASN A 63 -19.93 -11.62 9.24
CA ASN A 63 -19.32 -11.84 10.56
C ASN A 63 -18.70 -10.55 11.14
N LEU A 64 -18.00 -9.77 10.30
CA LEU A 64 -17.40 -8.50 10.72
C LEU A 64 -18.44 -7.43 11.08
N GLU A 65 -19.62 -7.45 10.44
CA GLU A 65 -20.74 -6.52 10.72
C GLU A 65 -21.31 -6.70 12.13
N SER A 66 -21.16 -7.89 12.75
CA SER A 66 -21.55 -8.14 14.12
C SER A 66 -20.64 -7.49 15.17
N LEU A 67 -19.47 -6.99 14.75
CA LEU A 67 -18.46 -6.41 15.63
C LEU A 67 -18.54 -4.88 15.65
N PRO A 68 -18.11 -4.22 16.76
CA PRO A 68 -18.17 -2.76 16.86
C PRO A 68 -17.24 -2.05 15.86
N ASP A 69 -17.79 -1.13 15.06
CA ASP A 69 -17.02 -0.30 14.12
C ASP A 69 -16.08 0.72 14.81
N SER A 70 -16.21 0.91 16.11
CA SER A 70 -15.25 1.72 16.89
C SER A 70 -13.84 1.13 16.90
N LEU A 71 -13.71 -0.19 16.69
CA LEU A 71 -12.44 -0.89 16.65
C LEU A 71 -11.77 -0.70 15.27
N GLY A 72 -10.55 -0.14 15.28
CA GLY A 72 -9.76 0.05 14.05
C GLY A 72 -9.48 -1.27 13.32
N GLU A 73 -9.31 -2.38 14.05
CA GLU A 73 -9.10 -3.71 13.48
C GLU A 73 -10.33 -4.20 12.69
N VAL A 74 -11.54 -3.98 13.22
CA VAL A 74 -12.79 -4.33 12.52
C VAL A 74 -12.91 -3.56 11.22
N ARG A 75 -12.71 -2.24 11.27
CA ARG A 75 -12.75 -1.39 10.06
C ARG A 75 -11.69 -1.80 9.04
N LEU A 76 -10.49 -2.15 9.49
CA LEU A 76 -9.42 -2.62 8.61
C LEU A 76 -9.82 -3.90 7.89
N ARG A 77 -10.36 -4.90 8.61
CA ARG A 77 -10.77 -6.18 7.98
C ARG A 77 -11.97 -6.00 7.06
N LYS A 78 -12.97 -5.18 7.45
CA LYS A 78 -14.07 -4.80 6.56
C LYS A 78 -13.54 -4.15 5.27
N ALA A 79 -12.62 -3.18 5.39
CA ALA A 79 -12.03 -2.52 4.24
C ALA A 79 -11.31 -3.49 3.29
N ARG A 80 -10.57 -4.47 3.83
CA ARG A 80 -9.89 -5.50 3.05
C ARG A 80 -10.88 -6.38 2.29
N VAL A 81 -11.93 -6.87 2.97
CA VAL A 81 -12.97 -7.70 2.35
C VAL A 81 -13.72 -6.93 1.27
N LEU A 82 -14.13 -5.69 1.56
CA LEU A 82 -14.82 -4.82 0.59
C LEU A 82 -13.94 -4.50 -0.63
N ARG A 83 -12.63 -4.30 -0.44
CA ARG A 83 -11.70 -4.14 -1.55
C ARG A 83 -11.65 -5.39 -2.43
N LEU A 84 -11.61 -6.58 -1.83
CA LEU A 84 -11.63 -7.85 -2.57
C LEU A 84 -12.97 -8.07 -3.31
N LEU A 85 -14.07 -7.56 -2.77
CA LEU A 85 -15.39 -7.52 -3.43
C LEU A 85 -15.50 -6.43 -4.50
N GLY A 86 -14.50 -5.57 -4.65
CA GLY A 86 -14.55 -4.44 -5.60
C GLY A 86 -15.49 -3.30 -5.17
N SER A 87 -15.89 -3.25 -3.89
CA SER A 87 -16.81 -2.23 -3.38
C SER A 87 -16.12 -0.89 -3.17
N ASN A 88 -16.79 0.20 -3.55
CA ASN A 88 -16.33 1.56 -3.29
C ASN A 88 -16.34 1.93 -1.79
N GLU A 89 -17.03 1.16 -0.96
CA GLU A 89 -17.07 1.37 0.50
C GLU A 89 -15.74 1.05 1.19
N ALA A 90 -14.82 0.35 0.52
CA ALA A 90 -13.48 0.08 1.05
C ALA A 90 -12.68 1.36 1.32
N GLU A 91 -12.76 2.34 0.41
CA GLU A 91 -11.96 3.58 0.50
C GLU A 91 -12.28 4.43 1.74
N PRO A 92 -13.54 4.78 2.06
CA PRO A 92 -13.84 5.54 3.28
C PRO A 92 -13.42 4.80 4.55
N LEU A 93 -13.49 3.47 4.60
CA LEU A 93 -13.00 2.71 5.74
C LEU A 93 -11.48 2.81 5.89
N TYR A 94 -10.69 2.65 4.82
CA TYR A 94 -9.25 2.87 4.89
C TYR A 94 -8.91 4.30 5.31
N ARG A 95 -9.62 5.32 4.78
CA ARG A 95 -9.43 6.72 5.21
C ARG A 95 -9.71 6.92 6.69
N SER A 96 -10.70 6.23 7.26
CA SER A 96 -11.03 6.32 8.68
C SER A 96 -9.95 5.76 9.61
N LEU A 97 -8.97 5.03 9.08
CA LEU A 97 -7.84 4.48 9.84
C LEU A 97 -6.68 5.49 9.95
N LEU A 98 -6.64 6.50 9.08
CA LEU A 98 -5.60 7.52 9.10
C LEU A 98 -5.65 8.28 10.45
N GLY A 99 -4.48 8.52 11.04
CA GLY A 99 -4.41 9.13 12.38
C GLY A 99 -4.71 8.17 13.55
N THR A 100 -4.99 6.91 13.29
CA THR A 100 -5.15 5.86 14.30
C THR A 100 -3.90 4.98 14.40
N CYS A 101 -3.91 4.02 15.33
CA CYS A 101 -2.86 3.00 15.42
C CYS A 101 -2.79 2.07 14.17
N ARG A 102 -3.77 2.13 13.27
CA ARG A 102 -3.84 1.39 12.00
C ARG A 102 -3.58 2.29 10.79
N ALA A 103 -2.92 3.42 10.99
CA ALA A 103 -2.66 4.38 9.91
C ALA A 103 -1.82 3.78 8.77
N ALA A 104 -0.84 2.94 9.09
CA ALA A 104 0.00 2.29 8.08
C ALA A 104 -0.82 1.37 7.17
N GLU A 105 -1.69 0.55 7.76
CA GLU A 105 -2.58 -0.33 7.01
C GLU A 105 -3.65 0.44 6.23
N GLY A 106 -4.11 1.59 6.77
CA GLY A 106 -4.98 2.52 6.05
C GLY A 106 -4.32 3.08 4.80
N GLU A 107 -3.09 3.61 4.93
CA GLU A 107 -2.28 4.11 3.82
C GLU A 107 -1.98 2.99 2.80
N HIS A 108 -1.63 1.78 3.28
CA HIS A 108 -1.39 0.62 2.42
C HIS A 108 -2.63 0.28 1.58
N GLY A 109 -3.81 0.19 2.22
CA GLY A 109 -5.06 -0.10 1.51
C GLY A 109 -5.45 0.96 0.48
N LEU A 110 -5.25 2.25 0.79
CA LEU A 110 -5.46 3.35 -0.16
C LEU A 110 -4.50 3.26 -1.35
N GLY A 111 -3.24 2.91 -1.09
CA GLY A 111 -2.25 2.65 -2.15
C GLY A 111 -2.67 1.50 -3.07
N GLN A 112 -3.16 0.41 -2.51
CA GLN A 112 -3.68 -0.73 -3.29
C GLN A 112 -4.90 -0.35 -4.14
N LEU A 113 -5.84 0.45 -3.60
CA LEU A 113 -7.00 0.93 -4.35
C LEU A 113 -6.59 1.86 -5.52
N ALA A 114 -5.64 2.76 -5.28
CA ALA A 114 -5.11 3.64 -6.32
C ALA A 114 -4.39 2.85 -7.41
N ALA A 115 -3.55 1.86 -7.04
CA ALA A 115 -2.87 0.99 -8.00
C ALA A 115 -3.86 0.18 -8.86
N ALA A 116 -4.93 -0.36 -8.25
CA ALA A 116 -5.99 -1.09 -8.96
C ALA A 116 -6.73 -0.21 -9.99
N ARG A 117 -6.83 1.10 -9.75
CA ARG A 117 -7.39 2.09 -10.68
C ARG A 117 -6.39 2.56 -11.76
N GLY A 118 -5.14 2.09 -11.70
CA GLY A 118 -4.05 2.52 -12.58
C GLY A 118 -3.42 3.86 -12.21
N ASP A 119 -3.85 4.49 -11.10
CA ASP A 119 -3.23 5.72 -10.59
C ASP A 119 -1.96 5.40 -9.80
N ASN A 120 -0.89 5.08 -10.54
CA ASN A 120 0.39 4.73 -9.95
C ASN A 120 1.04 5.91 -9.20
N ALA A 121 0.69 7.17 -9.52
CA ALA A 121 1.22 8.33 -8.82
C ALA A 121 0.63 8.43 -7.41
N LEU A 122 -0.68 8.33 -7.28
CA LEU A 122 -1.38 8.33 -5.99
C LEU A 122 -1.03 7.07 -5.17
N ALA A 123 -0.95 5.90 -5.84
CA ALA A 123 -0.52 4.66 -5.19
C ALA A 123 0.87 4.80 -4.57
N GLN A 124 1.83 5.39 -5.29
CA GLN A 124 3.17 5.65 -4.76
C GLN A 124 3.14 6.55 -3.53
N GLN A 125 2.32 7.61 -3.52
CA GLN A 125 2.22 8.53 -2.38
C GLN A 125 1.76 7.80 -1.11
N HIS A 126 0.67 7.04 -1.22
CA HIS A 126 0.13 6.27 -0.09
C HIS A 126 1.08 5.17 0.37
N LEU A 127 1.68 4.40 -0.55
CA LEU A 127 2.60 3.31 -0.18
C LEU A 127 3.91 3.84 0.41
N LEU A 128 4.41 5.00 -0.01
CA LEU A 128 5.54 5.66 0.65
C LEU A 128 5.19 6.08 2.08
N MET A 129 3.97 6.57 2.33
CA MET A 129 3.53 6.91 3.68
C MET A 129 3.40 5.65 4.54
N ALA A 130 2.79 4.58 4.02
CA ALA A 130 2.71 3.29 4.69
C ALA A 130 4.11 2.74 5.05
N SER A 131 5.07 2.79 4.12
CA SER A 131 6.44 2.30 4.33
C SER A 131 7.24 3.13 5.34
N LYS A 132 6.90 4.40 5.55
CA LYS A 132 7.48 5.23 6.62
C LYS A 132 6.92 4.85 7.99
N LEU A 133 5.63 4.50 8.05
CA LEU A 133 4.96 4.10 9.29
C LEU A 133 5.32 2.67 9.70
N GLN A 134 5.45 1.76 8.74
CA GLN A 134 5.85 0.35 8.94
C GLN A 134 6.98 -0.02 7.96
N PRO A 135 8.23 0.32 8.26
CA PRO A 135 9.35 0.14 7.33
C PRO A 135 9.73 -1.33 7.09
N THR A 136 9.33 -2.24 7.97
CA THR A 136 9.62 -3.67 7.93
C THR A 136 8.43 -4.53 7.51
N ASP A 137 7.37 -3.96 6.98
CA ASP A 137 6.25 -4.71 6.40
C ASP A 137 6.59 -5.13 4.96
N GLU A 138 6.74 -6.44 4.73
CA GLU A 138 7.11 -7.03 3.45
C GLU A 138 6.07 -6.78 2.36
N LYS A 139 4.79 -6.70 2.73
CA LYS A 139 3.69 -6.47 1.76
C LYS A 139 3.70 -5.05 1.24
N ILE A 140 3.90 -4.08 2.14
CA ILE A 140 4.03 -2.67 1.76
C ILE A 140 5.24 -2.48 0.83
N ARG A 141 6.38 -3.12 1.15
CA ARG A 141 7.58 -3.08 0.32
C ARG A 141 7.33 -3.68 -1.05
N ASN A 142 6.74 -4.87 -1.10
CA ASN A 142 6.39 -5.52 -2.36
C ASN A 142 5.45 -4.65 -3.22
N ASP A 143 4.36 -4.12 -2.64
CA ASP A 143 3.39 -3.32 -3.38
C ASP A 143 3.99 -2.00 -3.89
N LEU A 144 4.87 -1.36 -3.11
CA LEU A 144 5.63 -0.20 -3.56
C LEU A 144 6.56 -0.55 -4.72
N GLY A 145 7.20 -1.72 -4.68
CA GLY A 145 8.01 -2.27 -5.77
C GLY A 145 7.19 -2.45 -7.05
N VAL A 146 5.98 -3.01 -6.94
CA VAL A 146 5.05 -3.17 -8.08
C VAL A 146 4.66 -1.82 -8.68
N VAL A 147 4.38 -0.83 -7.86
CA VAL A 147 4.04 0.53 -8.35
C VAL A 147 5.23 1.18 -9.05
N TYR A 148 6.46 1.03 -8.52
CA TYR A 148 7.66 1.51 -9.20
C TYR A 148 7.90 0.78 -10.53
N LEU A 149 7.68 -0.54 -10.57
CA LEU A 149 7.80 -1.32 -11.81
C LEU A 149 6.79 -0.86 -12.87
N ASN A 150 5.55 -0.61 -12.49
CA ASN A 150 4.53 -0.07 -13.38
C ASN A 150 4.89 1.33 -13.93
N GLN A 151 5.66 2.11 -13.18
CA GLN A 151 6.19 3.41 -13.60
C GLN A 151 7.54 3.30 -14.34
N LEU A 152 8.05 2.09 -14.56
CA LEU A 152 9.37 1.79 -15.14
C LEU A 152 10.54 2.40 -14.36
N LYS A 153 10.35 2.64 -13.06
CA LYS A 153 11.38 3.05 -12.11
C LYS A 153 12.10 1.80 -11.59
N LEU A 154 12.91 1.19 -12.46
CA LEU A 154 13.41 -0.18 -12.28
C LEU A 154 14.33 -0.35 -11.07
N GLU A 155 15.20 0.62 -10.80
CA GLU A 155 16.11 0.53 -9.65
C GLU A 155 15.36 0.64 -8.32
N GLN A 156 14.35 1.55 -8.25
CA GLN A 156 13.49 1.65 -7.07
C GLN A 156 12.68 0.37 -6.88
N ALA A 157 12.12 -0.18 -7.95
CA ALA A 157 11.38 -1.44 -7.88
C ALA A 157 12.26 -2.59 -7.37
N ARG A 158 13.48 -2.73 -7.94
CA ARG A 158 14.46 -3.75 -7.52
C ARG A 158 14.77 -3.65 -6.03
N PHE A 159 15.06 -2.45 -5.54
CA PHE A 159 15.35 -2.23 -4.13
C PHE A 159 14.19 -2.68 -3.23
N GLN A 160 12.95 -2.33 -3.59
CA GLN A 160 11.80 -2.70 -2.78
C GLN A 160 11.53 -4.21 -2.79
N PHE A 161 11.68 -4.90 -3.93
CA PHE A 161 11.50 -6.34 -4.00
C PHE A 161 12.57 -7.10 -3.22
N LEU A 162 13.85 -6.69 -3.33
CA LEU A 162 14.92 -7.30 -2.54
C LEU A 162 14.67 -7.11 -1.04
N THR A 163 14.27 -5.89 -0.61
CA THR A 163 13.92 -5.64 0.79
C THR A 163 12.76 -6.52 1.25
N ALA A 164 11.71 -6.69 0.43
CA ALA A 164 10.58 -7.55 0.78
C ALA A 164 11.01 -9.03 0.93
N MET A 165 11.88 -9.52 0.05
CA MET A 165 12.43 -10.89 0.12
C MET A 165 13.28 -11.10 1.37
N GLU A 166 14.10 -10.11 1.77
CA GLU A 166 14.90 -10.19 2.99
C GLU A 166 14.03 -10.20 4.25
N LEU A 167 12.94 -9.41 4.25
CA LEU A 167 11.99 -9.36 5.37
C LEU A 167 11.20 -10.66 5.52
N LYS A 168 10.88 -11.35 4.44
CA LYS A 168 10.10 -12.59 4.45
C LYS A 168 10.54 -13.56 3.36
N GLN A 169 11.48 -14.43 3.73
CA GLN A 169 12.10 -15.40 2.80
C GLN A 169 11.13 -16.49 2.34
N SER A 170 10.06 -16.77 3.09
CA SER A 170 9.07 -17.81 2.75
C SER A 170 8.00 -17.36 1.76
N ASP A 171 7.96 -16.08 1.38
CA ASP A 171 6.96 -15.53 0.46
C ASP A 171 7.57 -15.37 -0.94
N SER A 172 7.09 -16.18 -1.88
CA SER A 172 7.57 -16.14 -3.26
C SER A 172 7.09 -14.90 -4.06
N LEU A 173 6.12 -14.11 -3.54
CA LEU A 173 5.50 -13.02 -4.31
C LEU A 173 6.52 -11.95 -4.74
N ALA A 174 7.38 -11.52 -3.82
CA ALA A 174 8.42 -10.53 -4.14
C ALA A 174 9.46 -11.11 -5.11
N ALA A 175 9.77 -12.41 -5.00
CA ALA A 175 10.67 -13.09 -5.94
C ALA A 175 10.07 -13.16 -7.35
N VAL A 176 8.78 -13.46 -7.50
CA VAL A 176 8.06 -13.44 -8.79
C VAL A 176 8.10 -12.03 -9.40
N ASN A 177 7.86 -10.99 -8.60
CA ASN A 177 7.91 -9.60 -9.06
C ASN A 177 9.33 -9.18 -9.46
N LEU A 178 10.37 -9.62 -8.74
CA LEU A 178 11.76 -9.37 -9.12
C LEU A 178 12.13 -10.15 -10.38
N ALA A 179 11.68 -11.39 -10.54
CA ALA A 179 11.85 -12.14 -11.78
C ALA A 179 11.18 -11.42 -12.97
N THR A 180 9.97 -10.88 -12.78
CA THR A 180 9.29 -10.04 -13.79
C THR A 180 10.17 -8.87 -14.23
N LEU A 181 10.78 -8.15 -13.27
CA LEU A 181 11.67 -7.02 -13.55
C LEU A 181 12.92 -7.46 -14.32
N LEU A 182 13.57 -8.58 -13.92
CA LEU A 182 14.74 -9.12 -14.58
C LEU A 182 14.43 -9.56 -16.02
N ILE A 183 13.31 -10.22 -16.24
CA ILE A 183 12.82 -10.62 -17.59
C ILE A 183 12.51 -9.38 -18.42
N TYR A 184 11.88 -8.35 -17.84
CA TYR A 184 11.66 -7.06 -18.53
C TYR A 184 12.97 -6.43 -19.04
N GLN A 185 14.05 -6.55 -18.25
CA GLN A 185 15.39 -6.07 -18.59
C GLN A 185 16.17 -7.03 -19.54
N ASN A 186 15.58 -8.15 -19.96
CA ASN A 186 16.22 -9.23 -20.72
C ASN A 186 17.33 -9.96 -19.95
N ASN A 187 17.38 -9.88 -18.63
CA ASN A 187 18.35 -10.57 -17.77
C ASN A 187 17.88 -11.99 -17.45
N TRP A 188 17.77 -12.82 -18.48
CA TRP A 188 17.21 -14.18 -18.38
C TRP A 188 18.00 -15.10 -17.46
N THR A 189 19.34 -15.01 -17.46
CA THR A 189 20.19 -15.82 -16.58
C THR A 189 19.91 -15.52 -15.12
N GLN A 190 19.90 -14.24 -14.73
CA GLN A 190 19.62 -13.85 -13.36
C GLN A 190 18.18 -14.18 -12.94
N ALA A 191 17.22 -14.09 -13.86
CA ALA A 191 15.83 -14.48 -13.59
C ALA A 191 15.72 -15.99 -13.32
N ALA A 192 16.42 -16.83 -14.08
CA ALA A 192 16.45 -18.27 -13.88
C ALA A 192 17.15 -18.68 -12.56
N GLU A 193 18.26 -18.03 -12.23
CA GLU A 193 18.96 -18.24 -10.96
C GLU A 193 18.06 -17.85 -9.77
N LEU A 194 17.42 -16.70 -9.84
CA LEU A 194 16.46 -16.25 -8.82
C LEU A 194 15.31 -17.24 -8.67
N ALA A 195 14.71 -17.67 -9.78
CA ALA A 195 13.61 -18.64 -9.77
C ALA A 195 14.01 -19.96 -9.08
N SER A 196 15.20 -20.45 -9.37
CA SER A 196 15.75 -21.65 -8.73
C SER A 196 16.00 -21.44 -7.23
N GLN A 197 16.62 -20.32 -6.84
CA GLN A 197 16.94 -20.02 -5.44
C GLN A 197 15.69 -19.79 -4.59
N ALA A 198 14.68 -19.12 -5.15
CA ALA A 198 13.42 -18.82 -4.47
C ALA A 198 12.39 -19.98 -4.58
N GLY A 199 12.71 -21.06 -5.27
CA GLY A 199 11.81 -22.21 -5.46
C GLY A 199 10.54 -21.86 -6.22
N LEU A 200 10.61 -20.97 -7.23
CA LEU A 200 9.43 -20.57 -8.01
C LEU A 200 8.94 -21.74 -8.86
N THR A 201 7.61 -21.88 -8.92
CA THR A 201 7.00 -22.89 -9.78
C THR A 201 7.06 -22.49 -11.26
N PRO A 202 6.94 -23.44 -12.22
CA PRO A 202 6.88 -23.13 -13.65
C PRO A 202 5.75 -22.13 -13.99
N GLU A 203 4.61 -22.24 -13.31
CA GLU A 203 3.47 -21.32 -13.47
C GLU A 203 3.85 -19.89 -13.04
N GLN A 204 4.51 -19.75 -11.89
CA GLN A 204 4.97 -18.43 -11.41
C GLN A 204 5.99 -17.79 -12.35
N VAL A 205 6.86 -18.57 -12.96
CA VAL A 205 7.81 -18.08 -13.97
C VAL A 205 7.08 -17.65 -15.23
N THR A 206 6.08 -18.42 -15.67
CA THR A 206 5.25 -18.08 -16.83
C THR A 206 4.47 -16.79 -16.59
N ASP A 207 3.90 -16.61 -15.40
CA ASP A 207 3.20 -15.38 -15.00
C ASP A 207 4.15 -14.17 -15.00
N ALA A 208 5.37 -14.34 -14.49
CA ALA A 208 6.39 -13.30 -14.52
C ALA A 208 6.76 -12.89 -15.96
N GLN A 209 6.87 -13.86 -16.89
CA GLN A 209 7.11 -13.60 -18.31
C GLN A 209 5.95 -12.84 -18.95
N ALA A 210 4.71 -13.30 -18.76
CA ALA A 210 3.52 -12.67 -19.30
C ALA A 210 3.39 -11.21 -18.82
N ARG A 211 3.68 -10.97 -17.53
CA ARG A 211 3.65 -9.62 -16.97
C ARG A 211 4.77 -8.73 -17.54
N ALA A 212 5.98 -9.24 -17.71
CA ALA A 212 7.08 -8.51 -18.33
C ALA A 212 6.74 -8.11 -19.79
N GLU A 213 6.08 -8.98 -20.53
CA GLU A 213 5.58 -8.68 -21.88
C GLU A 213 4.49 -7.61 -21.88
N GLN A 214 3.57 -7.65 -20.90
CA GLN A 214 2.55 -6.60 -20.74
C GLN A 214 3.19 -5.23 -20.51
N LEU A 215 4.24 -5.16 -19.68
CA LEU A 215 4.97 -3.91 -19.40
C LEU A 215 5.69 -3.35 -20.63
N ARG A 216 6.06 -4.20 -21.62
CA ARG A 216 6.68 -3.77 -22.89
C ARG A 216 5.67 -3.22 -23.90
N LYS A 217 4.38 -3.55 -23.74
CA LYS A 217 3.36 -3.03 -24.64
C LYS A 217 3.16 -1.55 -24.37
N PRO A 218 3.10 -0.70 -25.43
CA PRO A 218 2.75 0.70 -25.24
C PRO A 218 1.42 0.79 -24.48
N LEU A 219 1.36 1.66 -23.47
CA LEU A 219 0.09 2.00 -22.83
C LEU A 219 -0.89 2.37 -23.94
N ALA A 220 -1.96 1.58 -24.12
CA ALA A 220 -3.03 1.95 -25.03
C ALA A 220 -3.46 3.37 -24.65
N ALA A 221 -3.41 4.29 -25.61
CA ALA A 221 -3.84 5.67 -25.40
C ALA A 221 -5.20 5.63 -24.69
N PRO A 222 -5.44 6.47 -23.64
CA PRO A 222 -6.72 6.52 -22.99
C PRO A 222 -7.78 6.67 -24.07
N ARG A 223 -8.75 5.76 -24.12
CA ARG A 223 -9.87 5.85 -25.03
C ARG A 223 -10.42 7.25 -24.89
N ALA A 224 -10.26 8.07 -25.92
CA ALA A 224 -10.82 9.41 -25.94
C ALA A 224 -12.27 9.28 -25.50
N SER A 225 -12.57 9.90 -24.39
CA SER A 225 -13.91 9.95 -23.80
C SER A 225 -14.91 10.18 -24.90
N ALA A 226 -15.99 9.42 -24.89
CA ALA A 226 -17.09 9.46 -25.82
C ALA A 226 -17.32 10.88 -26.38
N ARG A 227 -17.41 10.97 -27.70
CA ARG A 227 -17.81 12.19 -28.41
C ARG A 227 -18.97 12.84 -27.66
N PRO A 228 -18.97 14.17 -27.47
CA PRO A 228 -20.13 14.86 -26.98
C PRO A 228 -21.30 14.53 -27.93
N ILE A 229 -22.39 14.10 -27.38
CA ILE A 229 -23.66 13.97 -28.12
C ILE A 229 -23.97 15.37 -28.65
N ALA A 230 -23.84 15.50 -29.96
CA ALA A 230 -24.25 16.74 -30.65
C ALA A 230 -25.69 17.03 -30.26
N SER A 231 -25.91 18.18 -29.67
CA SER A 231 -27.19 18.74 -29.31
C SER A 231 -28.12 18.71 -30.53
N LEU A 232 -29.13 17.85 -30.47
CA LEU A 232 -30.31 17.96 -31.31
C LEU A 232 -31.16 19.14 -30.80
N THR A 233 -30.73 20.36 -31.06
CA THR A 233 -31.55 21.52 -30.95
C THR A 233 -31.54 22.22 -32.29
N GLY A 234 -32.67 22.25 -32.89
CA GLY A 234 -32.94 23.21 -33.98
C GLY A 234 -33.41 22.54 -35.25
N GLN A 235 -34.70 22.36 -35.37
CA GLN A 235 -35.50 22.75 -36.53
C GLN A 235 -36.95 22.30 -36.31
N ASN A 236 -37.71 23.18 -35.72
CA ASN A 236 -39.14 23.18 -35.84
C ASN A 236 -39.62 24.66 -35.92
N ASP A 237 -39.36 25.24 -37.11
CA ASP A 237 -40.01 26.48 -37.50
C ASP A 237 -40.36 26.35 -38.99
N ARG A 238 -41.63 26.71 -39.26
CA ARG A 238 -42.23 26.99 -40.55
C ARG A 238 -42.90 25.83 -41.26
N GLN A 239 -44.19 25.73 -40.99
CA GLN A 239 -45.21 25.76 -42.06
C GLN A 239 -46.60 25.96 -41.45
N SER A 240 -46.90 27.22 -41.18
CA SER A 240 -48.27 27.71 -41.05
C SER A 240 -48.46 28.67 -42.16
N GLN A 241 -48.97 28.25 -43.28
CA GLN A 241 -49.58 29.18 -44.26
C GLN A 241 -50.59 28.41 -45.13
N GLU A 242 -51.76 29.01 -45.11
CA GLU A 242 -52.78 29.07 -46.14
C GLU A 242 -53.67 27.85 -46.34
N VAL A 243 -54.89 27.99 -45.82
CA VAL A 243 -56.10 27.71 -46.56
C VAL A 243 -57.13 28.80 -46.25
N ARG A 244 -57.44 29.57 -47.29
CA ARG A 244 -58.69 30.31 -47.53
C ARG A 244 -59.38 29.74 -48.75
N PRO A 245 -60.64 30.01 -48.97
CA PRO A 245 -61.76 30.63 -48.23
C PRO A 245 -62.82 29.61 -47.82
#